data_c17fe0d0ec699b0b79cc7240cb075e85
#
_entry.id   c17fe0d0ec699b0b79cc7240cb075e85
#
_cell.length_a   1.000
_cell.length_b   1.000
_cell.length_c   1.000
_cell.angle_alpha   90.00
_cell.angle_beta   90.00
_cell.angle_gamma   90.00
#
_symmetry.space_group_name_H-M   'P 1'
#
loop_
_entity.id
_entity.type
_entity.pdbx_description
1 polymer ?
#
loop_
_entity_poly.entity_id
_entity_poly.type
_entity_poly.pdbx_seq_one_letter_code
_entity_poly.pdbx_strand_id
1 'polypeptide(L)'
;MNSTPLSALSTQLADIIAAAAPSVVQVQGHRRPASGVVYADGLVLTTTRALGRENGITVKTNDGRALEAELGGWDPSTSLVLLRVNDLQSAAIAPSTAEPRVGHLVTAVARSWSNALTASTGIISVIGGPMPTGRGRAIDRVIRTDAAMHGGFAGGAVLDTDGRLAGIATAASIRGLGVVIPADIAWRSAATLAEHGAFKRGYFGITGQSVQLPESLASGDRTYALLVAGVSAASPAEAAGVLIGDLILAFDGRPIQSPVDLLELLQGDRVGRSAPLHIVRGGAPREIAITVGERPVR
;
A
#
# COMPACT_ATOMS: atom_id res chain seq x y z
N MET A 1 12.29 -46.95 4.50
CA MET A 1 11.15 -46.93 3.56
C MET A 1 11.48 -45.89 2.51
N ASN A 2 11.64 -46.28 1.22
CA ASN A 2 11.86 -45.30 0.17
C ASN A 2 10.56 -44.51 -0.04
N SER A 3 10.58 -43.23 0.30
CA SER A 3 9.46 -42.33 -0.01
C SER A 3 9.29 -42.24 -1.54
N THR A 4 8.05 -42.31 -2.02
CA THR A 4 7.77 -42.05 -3.43
C THR A 4 8.11 -40.58 -3.75
N PRO A 5 8.46 -40.24 -5.01
CA PRO A 5 8.73 -38.85 -5.38
C PRO A 5 7.59 -37.88 -5.00
N LEU A 6 6.35 -38.34 -5.08
CA LEU A 6 5.18 -37.56 -4.68
C LEU A 6 5.10 -37.32 -3.16
N SER A 7 5.45 -38.33 -2.36
CA SER A 7 5.52 -38.20 -0.91
C SER A 7 6.66 -37.27 -0.48
N ALA A 8 7.81 -37.33 -1.18
CA ALA A 8 8.93 -36.42 -0.94
C ALA A 8 8.54 -34.97 -1.24
N LEU A 9 7.89 -34.70 -2.38
CA LEU A 9 7.41 -33.37 -2.74
C LEU A 9 6.39 -32.84 -1.70
N SER A 10 5.43 -33.68 -1.27
CA SER A 10 4.45 -33.30 -0.25
C SER A 10 5.10 -32.91 1.07
N THR A 11 6.12 -33.66 1.50
CA THR A 11 6.89 -33.36 2.72
C THR A 11 7.67 -32.06 2.56
N GLN A 12 8.37 -31.87 1.42
CA GLN A 12 9.10 -30.63 1.15
C GLN A 12 8.18 -29.40 1.18
N LEU A 13 6.99 -29.48 0.58
CA LEU A 13 6.02 -28.37 0.64
C LEU A 13 5.57 -28.08 2.07
N ALA A 14 5.32 -29.09 2.87
CA ALA A 14 4.97 -28.90 4.29
C ALA A 14 6.12 -28.26 5.09
N ASP A 15 7.36 -28.70 4.84
CA ASP A 15 8.56 -28.21 5.53
C ASP A 15 8.84 -26.73 5.21
N ILE A 16 8.73 -26.29 3.95
CA ILE A 16 8.93 -24.88 3.59
C ILE A 16 7.83 -23.98 4.18
N ILE A 17 6.58 -24.48 4.25
CA ILE A 17 5.47 -23.75 4.89
C ILE A 17 5.73 -23.61 6.40
N ALA A 18 6.16 -24.70 7.05
CA ALA A 18 6.47 -24.68 8.48
C ALA A 18 7.67 -23.75 8.79
N ALA A 19 8.70 -23.77 7.96
CA ALA A 19 9.86 -22.88 8.10
C ALA A 19 9.49 -21.40 7.92
N ALA A 20 8.56 -21.07 7.02
CA ALA A 20 8.10 -19.71 6.78
C ALA A 20 7.10 -19.21 7.84
N ALA A 21 6.45 -20.10 8.59
CA ALA A 21 5.37 -19.76 9.52
C ALA A 21 5.72 -18.68 10.55
N PRO A 22 6.93 -18.63 11.15
CA PRO A 22 7.30 -17.56 12.09
C PRO A 22 7.39 -16.18 11.44
N SER A 23 7.66 -16.12 10.14
CA SER A 23 7.82 -14.87 9.40
C SER A 23 6.52 -14.37 8.75
N VAL A 24 5.44 -15.15 8.83
CA VAL A 24 4.11 -14.75 8.35
C VAL A 24 3.22 -14.46 9.55
N VAL A 25 2.75 -13.22 9.64
CA VAL A 25 1.95 -12.72 10.76
C VAL A 25 0.52 -12.40 10.32
N GLN A 26 -0.41 -12.35 11.27
CA GLN A 26 -1.75 -11.83 11.02
C GLN A 26 -1.75 -10.32 11.28
N VAL A 27 -2.35 -9.54 10.38
CA VAL A 27 -2.52 -8.08 10.53
C VAL A 27 -4.00 -7.77 10.74
N GLN A 28 -4.30 -7.10 11.84
CA GLN A 28 -5.64 -6.67 12.23
C GLN A 28 -5.73 -5.14 12.19
N GLY A 29 -5.94 -4.59 11.02
CA GLY A 29 -6.17 -3.15 10.80
C GLY A 29 -7.55 -2.85 10.19
N HIS A 30 -8.34 -3.90 9.91
CA HIS A 30 -9.66 -3.83 9.28
C HIS A 30 -10.64 -4.76 10.00
N ARG A 31 -11.94 -4.78 9.56
CA ARG A 31 -12.95 -5.73 10.07
C ARG A 31 -12.57 -7.19 9.81
N ARG A 32 -11.83 -7.45 8.76
CA ARG A 32 -11.32 -8.79 8.41
C ARG A 32 -9.80 -8.77 8.50
N PRO A 33 -9.19 -9.68 9.24
CA PRO A 33 -7.75 -9.77 9.30
C PRO A 33 -7.17 -10.15 7.93
N ALA A 34 -5.98 -9.68 7.70
CA ALA A 34 -5.15 -10.00 6.56
C ALA A 34 -3.81 -10.55 7.05
N SER A 35 -2.85 -10.73 6.16
CA SER A 35 -1.52 -11.21 6.51
C SER A 35 -0.47 -10.14 6.33
N GLY A 36 0.71 -10.40 6.90
CA GLY A 36 1.92 -9.63 6.67
C GLY A 36 3.13 -10.53 6.67
N VAL A 37 4.21 -10.07 6.06
CA VAL A 37 5.50 -10.75 6.02
C VAL A 37 6.52 -9.93 6.79
N VAL A 38 7.27 -10.58 7.67
CA VAL A 38 8.38 -9.94 8.37
C VAL A 38 9.47 -9.59 7.36
N TYR A 39 9.73 -8.29 7.21
CA TYR A 39 10.72 -7.75 6.31
C TYR A 39 12.12 -7.66 6.97
N ALA A 40 12.12 -7.17 8.20
CA ALA A 40 13.30 -7.02 9.04
C ALA A 40 12.86 -7.00 10.51
N ASP A 41 13.81 -6.89 11.44
CA ASP A 41 13.49 -6.77 12.86
C ASP A 41 12.55 -5.57 13.11
N GLY A 42 11.44 -5.81 13.80
CA GLY A 42 10.43 -4.79 14.07
C GLY A 42 9.66 -4.28 12.83
N LEU A 43 9.84 -4.85 11.64
CA LEU A 43 9.23 -4.37 10.40
C LEU A 43 8.41 -5.46 9.70
N VAL A 44 7.14 -5.15 9.44
CA VAL A 44 6.21 -6.04 8.73
C VAL A 44 5.72 -5.37 7.45
N LEU A 45 5.87 -6.07 6.33
CA LEU A 45 5.32 -5.65 5.04
C LEU A 45 3.96 -6.29 4.83
N THR A 46 2.97 -5.47 4.46
CA THR A 46 1.61 -5.90 4.14
C THR A 46 1.06 -5.07 2.97
N THR A 47 -0.24 -5.12 2.73
CA THR A 47 -0.89 -4.32 1.68
C THR A 47 -1.93 -3.36 2.28
N THR A 48 -2.29 -2.31 1.55
CA THR A 48 -3.34 -1.36 1.96
C THR A 48 -4.68 -2.03 2.24
N ARG A 49 -4.94 -3.21 1.66
CA ARG A 49 -6.14 -4.02 1.95
C ARG A 49 -6.20 -4.53 3.39
N ALA A 50 -5.05 -4.69 4.05
CA ALA A 50 -4.99 -5.07 5.46
C ALA A 50 -5.44 -3.94 6.38
N LEU A 51 -5.45 -2.69 5.89
CA LEU A 51 -5.67 -1.49 6.68
C LEU A 51 -6.99 -0.81 6.30
N GLY A 52 -7.95 -0.81 7.22
CA GLY A 52 -9.17 0.02 7.14
C GLY A 52 -9.10 1.25 8.06
N ARG A 53 -8.07 1.32 8.89
CA ARG A 53 -7.79 2.40 9.85
C ARG A 53 -6.27 2.53 10.02
N GLU A 54 -5.82 3.71 10.40
CA GLU A 54 -4.39 4.01 10.60
C GLU A 54 -3.95 3.75 12.06
N ASN A 55 -4.90 3.79 13.01
CA ASN A 55 -4.65 3.61 14.43
C ASN A 55 -5.25 2.30 14.94
N GLY A 56 -4.64 1.74 15.99
CA GLY A 56 -5.08 0.51 16.62
C GLY A 56 -4.87 -0.72 15.72
N ILE A 57 -3.81 -0.70 14.92
CA ILE A 57 -3.36 -1.85 14.15
C ILE A 57 -2.70 -2.84 15.11
N THR A 58 -3.07 -4.11 15.01
CA THR A 58 -2.47 -5.18 15.81
C THR A 58 -1.88 -6.23 14.88
N VAL A 59 -0.70 -6.72 15.22
CA VAL A 59 -0.04 -7.85 14.56
C VAL A 59 -0.05 -9.03 15.52
N LYS A 60 -0.55 -10.18 15.05
CA LYS A 60 -0.44 -11.46 15.79
C LYS A 60 0.65 -12.32 15.19
N THR A 61 1.58 -12.72 16.05
CA THR A 61 2.72 -13.58 15.70
C THR A 61 2.34 -15.06 15.64
N ASN A 62 3.25 -15.90 15.18
CA ASN A 62 3.04 -17.35 15.10
C ASN A 62 2.77 -18.00 16.48
N ASP A 63 3.41 -17.51 17.51
CA ASP A 63 3.23 -17.96 18.92
C ASP A 63 1.97 -17.37 19.59
N GLY A 64 1.19 -16.57 18.87
CA GLY A 64 -0.09 -16.03 19.32
C GLY A 64 0.00 -14.70 20.07
N ARG A 65 1.20 -14.11 20.24
CA ARG A 65 1.33 -12.77 20.84
C ARG A 65 0.64 -11.73 19.98
N ALA A 66 -0.11 -10.83 20.59
CA ALA A 66 -0.72 -9.69 19.97
C ALA A 66 0.12 -8.44 20.27
N LEU A 67 0.71 -7.84 19.26
CA LEU A 67 1.61 -6.70 19.37
C LEU A 67 0.96 -5.49 18.70
N GLU A 68 1.11 -4.31 19.28
CA GLU A 68 0.70 -3.07 18.64
C GLU A 68 1.63 -2.75 17.48
N ALA A 69 1.04 -2.22 16.42
CA ALA A 69 1.75 -1.84 15.22
C ALA A 69 1.39 -0.41 14.81
N GLU A 70 2.39 0.31 14.35
CA GLU A 70 2.26 1.66 13.82
C GLU A 70 2.48 1.65 12.30
N LEU A 71 1.82 2.56 11.60
CA LEU A 71 2.04 2.76 10.18
C LEU A 71 3.42 3.36 9.94
N GLY A 72 4.37 2.56 9.46
CA GLY A 72 5.73 3.00 9.13
C GLY A 72 5.81 3.70 7.78
N GLY A 73 4.92 3.38 6.85
CA GLY A 73 4.87 3.99 5.53
C GLY A 73 3.99 3.22 4.55
N TRP A 74 3.69 3.86 3.43
CA TRP A 74 2.87 3.29 2.37
C TRP A 74 3.40 3.73 1.01
N ASP A 75 3.53 2.76 0.09
CA ASP A 75 3.91 2.99 -1.30
C ASP A 75 2.65 2.98 -2.20
N PRO A 76 2.26 4.13 -2.73
CA PRO A 76 1.07 4.21 -3.57
C PRO A 76 1.21 3.52 -4.93
N SER A 77 2.43 3.26 -5.40
CA SER A 77 2.66 2.59 -6.69
C SER A 77 2.41 1.09 -6.60
N THR A 78 2.77 0.47 -5.48
CA THR A 78 2.61 -0.96 -5.24
C THR A 78 1.43 -1.30 -4.34
N SER A 79 0.85 -0.31 -3.63
CA SER A 79 -0.11 -0.50 -2.54
C SER A 79 0.44 -1.32 -1.37
N LEU A 80 1.77 -1.39 -1.22
CA LEU A 80 2.42 -1.99 -0.06
C LEU A 80 2.47 -1.03 1.11
N VAL A 81 2.43 -1.58 2.30
CA VAL A 81 2.47 -0.87 3.57
C VAL A 81 3.54 -1.49 4.45
N LEU A 82 4.40 -0.66 5.02
CA LEU A 82 5.34 -1.06 6.06
C LEU A 82 4.75 -0.70 7.43
N LEU A 83 4.70 -1.68 8.33
CA LEU A 83 4.30 -1.50 9.73
C LEU A 83 5.55 -1.57 10.61
N ARG A 84 5.61 -0.73 11.63
CA ARG A 84 6.58 -0.82 12.73
C ARG A 84 5.92 -1.55 13.89
N VAL A 85 6.57 -2.59 14.38
CA VAL A 85 6.04 -3.48 15.42
C VAL A 85 7.12 -3.66 16.48
N ASN A 86 6.88 -3.14 17.68
CA ASN A 86 7.82 -3.31 18.78
C ASN A 86 7.80 -4.77 19.29
N ASP A 87 8.93 -5.27 19.71
CA ASP A 87 9.12 -6.62 20.27
C ASP A 87 8.67 -7.77 19.33
N LEU A 88 8.78 -7.57 18.03
CA LEU A 88 8.33 -8.55 17.03
C LEU A 88 9.07 -9.90 17.15
N GLN A 89 10.39 -9.91 17.36
CA GLN A 89 11.21 -11.11 17.56
C GLN A 89 10.93 -12.25 16.57
N SER A 90 10.81 -11.92 15.30
CA SER A 90 10.54 -12.86 14.21
C SER A 90 11.53 -12.66 13.07
N ALA A 91 12.04 -13.74 12.52
CA ALA A 91 12.99 -13.67 11.41
C ALA A 91 12.33 -13.27 10.10
N ALA A 92 13.02 -12.49 9.28
CA ALA A 92 12.60 -12.16 7.93
C ALA A 92 12.73 -13.38 7.00
N ILE A 93 11.85 -13.47 6.00
CA ILE A 93 12.01 -14.41 4.89
C ILE A 93 12.97 -13.81 3.86
N ALA A 94 14.00 -14.56 3.49
CA ALA A 94 14.90 -14.13 2.43
C ALA A 94 14.17 -14.08 1.07
N PRO A 95 14.36 -13.04 0.26
CA PRO A 95 13.80 -12.99 -1.08
C PRO A 95 14.41 -14.06 -1.98
N SER A 96 13.63 -14.58 -2.92
CA SER A 96 14.12 -15.51 -3.95
C SER A 96 15.14 -14.78 -4.84
N THR A 97 16.22 -15.50 -5.13
CA THR A 97 17.24 -15.07 -6.10
C THR A 97 17.02 -15.69 -7.48
N ALA A 98 16.13 -16.67 -7.56
CA ALA A 98 15.77 -17.32 -8.81
C ALA A 98 14.84 -16.44 -9.65
N GLU A 99 15.11 -16.35 -10.94
CA GLU A 99 14.21 -15.65 -11.85
C GLU A 99 12.90 -16.46 -11.98
N PRO A 100 11.74 -15.86 -11.70
CA PRO A 100 10.48 -16.56 -11.82
C PRO A 100 10.17 -16.88 -13.29
N ARG A 101 9.66 -18.09 -13.55
CA ARG A 101 9.22 -18.52 -14.89
C ARG A 101 7.81 -19.10 -14.81
N VAL A 102 7.06 -18.96 -15.90
CA VAL A 102 5.77 -19.64 -16.06
C VAL A 102 5.97 -21.14 -15.92
N GLY A 103 5.12 -21.78 -15.11
CA GLY A 103 5.20 -23.18 -14.76
C GLY A 103 5.95 -23.50 -13.46
N HIS A 104 6.69 -22.56 -12.86
CA HIS A 104 7.30 -22.79 -11.54
C HIS A 104 6.20 -22.95 -10.48
N LEU A 105 6.36 -23.93 -9.60
CA LEU A 105 5.53 -24.10 -8.41
C LEU A 105 5.74 -22.93 -7.45
N VAL A 106 4.64 -22.47 -6.89
CA VAL A 106 4.64 -21.47 -5.82
C VAL A 106 3.61 -21.82 -4.75
N THR A 107 3.91 -21.47 -3.50
CA THR A 107 3.01 -21.69 -2.37
C THR A 107 2.71 -20.38 -1.67
N ALA A 108 1.45 -19.97 -1.72
CA ALA A 108 0.95 -18.84 -0.94
C ALA A 108 0.74 -19.26 0.52
N VAL A 109 1.25 -18.45 1.45
CA VAL A 109 1.15 -18.69 2.90
C VAL A 109 0.58 -17.45 3.58
N ALA A 110 -0.40 -17.66 4.45
CA ALA A 110 -1.17 -16.61 5.10
C ALA A 110 -1.62 -17.01 6.50
N ARG A 111 -2.21 -16.04 7.23
CA ARG A 111 -2.88 -16.26 8.52
C ARG A 111 -4.39 -16.10 8.39
N SER A 112 -5.13 -17.08 8.87
CA SER A 112 -6.59 -17.04 8.91
C SER A 112 -7.13 -16.19 10.08
N TRP A 113 -8.45 -16.11 10.20
CA TRP A 113 -9.14 -15.40 11.30
C TRP A 113 -8.73 -15.86 12.70
N SER A 114 -8.52 -17.15 12.89
CA SER A 114 -8.08 -17.75 14.16
C SER A 114 -6.56 -17.66 14.36
N ASN A 115 -5.84 -16.92 13.51
CA ASN A 115 -4.38 -16.93 13.42
C ASN A 115 -3.78 -18.28 12.98
N ALA A 116 -4.59 -19.21 12.53
CA ALA A 116 -4.08 -20.47 11.99
C ALA A 116 -3.35 -20.24 10.66
N LEU A 117 -2.25 -20.98 10.48
CA LEU A 117 -1.49 -20.98 9.24
C LEU A 117 -2.36 -21.56 8.12
N THR A 118 -2.41 -20.89 6.99
CA THR A 118 -3.17 -21.28 5.80
C THR A 118 -2.24 -21.24 4.60
N ALA A 119 -2.27 -22.27 3.78
CA ALA A 119 -1.45 -22.34 2.58
C ALA A 119 -2.25 -22.80 1.36
N SER A 120 -1.81 -22.40 0.20
CA SER A 120 -2.36 -22.80 -1.10
C SER A 120 -1.21 -22.89 -2.11
N THR A 121 -1.11 -24.02 -2.81
CA THR A 121 -0.05 -24.25 -3.82
C THR A 121 -0.64 -24.22 -5.22
N GLY A 122 0.11 -23.66 -6.14
CA GLY A 122 -0.19 -23.58 -7.56
C GLY A 122 1.07 -23.33 -8.37
N ILE A 123 0.92 -22.85 -9.59
CA ILE A 123 2.03 -22.48 -10.46
C ILE A 123 2.00 -21.01 -10.81
N ILE A 124 3.11 -20.49 -11.25
CA ILE A 124 3.16 -19.21 -11.95
C ILE A 124 2.50 -19.40 -13.31
N SER A 125 1.31 -18.85 -13.48
CA SER A 125 0.54 -18.99 -14.73
C SER A 125 0.89 -17.92 -15.74
N VAL A 126 1.22 -16.70 -15.28
CA VAL A 126 1.60 -15.55 -16.13
C VAL A 126 2.58 -14.65 -15.38
N ILE A 127 3.56 -14.13 -16.09
CA ILE A 127 4.40 -13.02 -15.66
C ILE A 127 4.14 -11.88 -16.64
N GLY A 128 3.77 -10.72 -16.14
CA GLY A 128 3.47 -9.59 -17.01
C GLY A 128 3.27 -8.30 -16.25
N GLY A 129 3.14 -7.24 -16.96
CA GLY A 129 2.90 -5.88 -16.46
C GLY A 129 2.83 -4.91 -17.63
N PRO A 130 2.68 -3.62 -17.35
CA PRO A 130 2.41 -3.04 -16.02
C PRO A 130 0.98 -3.30 -15.54
N MET A 131 0.78 -3.38 -14.23
CA MET A 131 -0.54 -3.47 -13.62
C MET A 131 -0.93 -2.13 -13.01
N PRO A 132 -1.97 -1.44 -13.52
CA PRO A 132 -2.43 -0.18 -12.94
C PRO A 132 -2.90 -0.35 -11.49
N THR A 133 -2.42 0.51 -10.60
CA THR A 133 -2.84 0.58 -9.18
C THR A 133 -3.74 1.78 -8.90
N GLY A 134 -4.04 2.57 -9.93
CA GLY A 134 -4.86 3.77 -9.90
C GLY A 134 -4.04 5.05 -10.03
N ARG A 135 -4.71 6.14 -10.45
CA ARG A 135 -4.13 7.49 -10.52
C ARG A 135 -2.85 7.60 -11.36
N GLY A 136 -2.80 6.86 -12.48
CA GLY A 136 -1.64 6.91 -13.38
C GLY A 136 -0.41 6.15 -12.89
N ARG A 137 -0.52 5.40 -11.76
CA ARG A 137 0.54 4.55 -11.21
C ARG A 137 0.32 3.10 -11.60
N ALA A 138 1.40 2.34 -11.67
CA ALA A 138 1.35 0.93 -11.99
C ALA A 138 2.48 0.18 -11.27
N ILE A 139 2.26 -1.09 -11.00
CA ILE A 139 3.33 -2.03 -10.68
C ILE A 139 3.95 -2.47 -12.00
N ASP A 140 5.24 -2.26 -12.18
CA ASP A 140 5.94 -2.51 -13.45
C ASP A 140 5.78 -3.95 -13.93
N ARG A 141 5.79 -4.90 -12.99
CA ARG A 141 5.67 -6.33 -13.25
C ARG A 141 4.88 -6.99 -12.13
N VAL A 142 4.00 -7.92 -12.48
CA VAL A 142 3.29 -8.78 -11.52
C VAL A 142 3.42 -10.24 -11.94
N ILE A 143 3.37 -11.11 -10.95
CA ILE A 143 3.19 -12.55 -11.12
C ILE A 143 1.72 -12.86 -10.96
N ARG A 144 1.16 -13.74 -11.81
CA ARG A 144 -0.17 -14.28 -11.63
C ARG A 144 -0.08 -15.79 -11.44
N THR A 145 -0.78 -16.31 -10.44
CA THR A 145 -0.78 -17.72 -10.06
C THR A 145 -2.20 -18.25 -9.98
N ASP A 146 -2.36 -19.53 -10.22
CA ASP A 146 -3.60 -20.29 -10.00
C ASP A 146 -3.73 -20.81 -8.56
N ALA A 147 -2.73 -20.59 -7.71
CA ALA A 147 -2.87 -20.83 -6.27
C ALA A 147 -4.10 -20.08 -5.73
N ALA A 148 -5.03 -20.79 -5.12
CA ALA A 148 -6.27 -20.20 -4.60
C ALA A 148 -5.97 -19.26 -3.44
N MET A 149 -6.34 -17.99 -3.57
CA MET A 149 -6.15 -16.96 -2.55
C MET A 149 -7.46 -16.23 -2.27
N HIS A 150 -7.85 -16.16 -1.01
CA HIS A 150 -8.96 -15.32 -0.53
C HIS A 150 -8.45 -14.04 0.17
N GLY A 151 -9.37 -13.20 0.68
CA GLY A 151 -9.02 -11.91 1.28
C GLY A 151 -7.97 -11.95 2.39
N GLY A 152 -7.90 -13.05 3.16
CA GLY A 152 -6.91 -13.24 4.21
C GLY A 152 -5.46 -13.38 3.71
N PHE A 153 -5.28 -13.71 2.42
CA PHE A 153 -3.94 -13.78 1.82
C PHE A 153 -3.35 -12.40 1.48
N ALA A 154 -4.13 -11.31 1.57
CA ALA A 154 -3.60 -9.97 1.33
C ALA A 154 -2.41 -9.68 2.26
N GLY A 155 -1.24 -9.39 1.70
CA GLY A 155 0.01 -9.19 2.42
C GLY A 155 0.74 -10.47 2.82
N GLY A 156 0.21 -11.66 2.50
CA GLY A 156 0.85 -12.94 2.78
C GLY A 156 2.04 -13.22 1.86
N ALA A 157 2.86 -14.21 2.26
CA ALA A 157 4.01 -14.63 1.50
C ALA A 157 3.61 -15.54 0.34
N VAL A 158 4.28 -15.40 -0.80
CA VAL A 158 4.29 -16.40 -1.85
C VAL A 158 5.72 -16.92 -1.96
N LEU A 159 5.88 -18.22 -1.71
CA LEU A 159 7.18 -18.89 -1.62
C LEU A 159 7.47 -19.65 -2.90
N ASP A 160 8.74 -19.74 -3.25
CA ASP A 160 9.25 -20.68 -4.23
C ASP A 160 9.50 -22.08 -3.59
N THR A 161 10.03 -23.02 -4.38
CA THR A 161 10.31 -24.39 -3.92
C THR A 161 11.50 -24.49 -2.96
N ASP A 162 12.29 -23.44 -2.79
CA ASP A 162 13.38 -23.36 -1.81
C ASP A 162 12.94 -22.69 -0.51
N GLY A 163 11.65 -22.34 -0.38
CA GLY A 163 11.08 -21.64 0.78
C GLY A 163 11.44 -20.17 0.85
N ARG A 164 11.97 -19.60 -0.24
CA ARG A 164 12.31 -18.18 -0.35
C ARG A 164 11.10 -17.39 -0.84
N LEU A 165 11.06 -16.12 -0.53
CA LEU A 165 9.96 -15.24 -0.93
C LEU A 165 10.03 -14.95 -2.44
N ALA A 166 9.08 -15.47 -3.19
CA ALA A 166 8.86 -15.14 -4.60
C ALA A 166 8.08 -13.81 -4.75
N GLY A 167 7.26 -13.45 -3.75
CA GLY A 167 6.52 -12.20 -3.75
C GLY A 167 5.46 -12.07 -2.64
N ILE A 168 4.73 -10.96 -2.67
CA ILE A 168 3.66 -10.63 -1.72
C ILE A 168 2.30 -10.79 -2.40
N ALA A 169 1.41 -11.57 -1.79
CA ALA A 169 0.04 -11.76 -2.26
C ALA A 169 -0.79 -10.49 -2.06
N THR A 170 -1.55 -10.08 -3.07
CA THR A 170 -2.41 -8.88 -2.98
C THR A 170 -3.86 -9.19 -2.65
N ALA A 171 -4.27 -10.46 -2.71
CA ALA A 171 -5.66 -10.93 -2.73
C ALA A 171 -6.53 -10.26 -3.83
N ALA A 172 -5.91 -9.63 -4.82
CA ALA A 172 -6.56 -9.25 -6.05
C ALA A 172 -6.50 -10.43 -7.04
N SER A 173 -7.41 -10.45 -8.00
CA SER A 173 -7.38 -11.42 -9.08
C SER A 173 -7.60 -10.76 -10.44
N ILE A 174 -6.92 -11.28 -11.44
CA ILE A 174 -7.09 -10.88 -12.84
C ILE A 174 -7.46 -12.14 -13.63
N ARG A 175 -8.66 -12.17 -14.19
CA ARG A 175 -9.18 -13.33 -14.93
C ARG A 175 -9.09 -14.64 -14.14
N GLY A 176 -9.41 -14.59 -12.85
CA GLY A 176 -9.40 -15.74 -11.94
C GLY A 176 -8.01 -16.11 -11.37
N LEU A 177 -6.93 -15.52 -11.85
CA LEU A 177 -5.58 -15.75 -11.34
C LEU A 177 -5.23 -14.76 -10.23
N GLY A 178 -4.67 -15.25 -9.14
CA GLY A 178 -4.21 -14.43 -8.02
C GLY A 178 -3.02 -13.55 -8.41
N VAL A 179 -3.02 -12.29 -7.97
CA VAL A 179 -1.96 -11.32 -8.26
C VAL A 179 -0.95 -11.26 -7.12
N VAL A 180 0.30 -11.34 -7.47
CA VAL A 180 1.45 -11.31 -6.57
C VAL A 180 2.42 -10.22 -7.01
N ILE A 181 2.85 -9.39 -6.06
CA ILE A 181 3.91 -8.41 -6.26
C ILE A 181 5.25 -9.14 -6.13
N PRO A 182 6.12 -9.15 -7.15
CA PRO A 182 7.42 -9.83 -7.09
C PRO A 182 8.27 -9.37 -5.91
N ALA A 183 9.06 -10.27 -5.34
CA ALA A 183 9.86 -10.01 -4.15
C ALA A 183 10.87 -8.88 -4.34
N ASP A 184 11.49 -8.76 -5.53
CA ASP A 184 12.42 -7.67 -5.85
C ASP A 184 11.76 -6.29 -5.81
N ILE A 185 10.52 -6.18 -6.30
CA ILE A 185 9.72 -4.95 -6.23
C ILE A 185 9.29 -4.68 -4.79
N ALA A 186 8.78 -5.71 -4.09
CA ALA A 186 8.31 -5.59 -2.71
C ALA A 186 9.43 -5.18 -1.74
N TRP A 187 10.61 -5.79 -1.84
CA TRP A 187 11.76 -5.49 -1.00
C TRP A 187 12.34 -4.10 -1.27
N ARG A 188 12.39 -3.67 -2.53
CA ARG A 188 12.79 -2.31 -2.90
C ARG A 188 11.85 -1.26 -2.33
N SER A 189 10.53 -1.50 -2.44
CA SER A 189 9.52 -0.64 -1.80
C SER A 189 9.70 -0.61 -0.28
N ALA A 190 9.85 -1.77 0.37
CA ALA A 190 10.06 -1.86 1.81
C ALA A 190 11.32 -1.14 2.28
N ALA A 191 12.45 -1.27 1.55
CA ALA A 191 13.70 -0.57 1.86
C ALA A 191 13.51 0.95 1.82
N THR A 192 12.88 1.47 0.76
CA THR A 192 12.57 2.89 0.64
C THR A 192 11.68 3.39 1.78
N LEU A 193 10.66 2.62 2.15
CA LEU A 193 9.77 2.95 3.27
C LEU A 193 10.48 2.89 4.63
N ALA A 194 11.41 1.96 4.82
CA ALA A 194 12.19 1.83 6.06
C ALA A 194 13.16 2.99 6.25
N GLU A 195 13.83 3.41 5.18
CA GLU A 195 14.84 4.47 5.18
C GLU A 195 14.23 5.87 5.33
N HIS A 196 13.16 6.14 4.59
CA HIS A 196 12.55 7.48 4.53
C HIS A 196 11.40 7.67 5.53
N GLY A 197 11.00 6.63 6.24
CA GLY A 197 9.87 6.62 7.17
C GLY A 197 8.52 6.67 6.46
N ALA A 198 7.47 6.92 7.22
CA ALA A 198 6.15 7.20 6.64
C ALA A 198 6.31 8.39 5.70
N PHE A 199 5.86 8.24 4.44
CA PHE A 199 5.66 9.41 3.60
C PHE A 199 4.80 10.38 4.40
N LYS A 200 5.39 11.48 4.84
CA LYS A 200 4.64 12.52 5.52
C LYS A 200 3.44 12.83 4.66
N ARG A 201 2.25 12.60 5.19
CA ARG A 201 1.03 12.92 4.45
C ARG A 201 0.84 14.41 4.50
N GLY A 202 1.13 15.05 3.41
CA GLY A 202 0.83 16.45 3.26
C GLY A 202 -0.66 16.70 3.46
N TYR A 203 -0.98 17.78 4.14
CA TYR A 203 -2.31 18.11 4.59
C TYR A 203 -2.57 19.61 4.45
N PHE A 204 -3.69 19.96 3.86
CA PHE A 204 -4.19 21.33 3.86
C PHE A 204 -5.34 21.54 4.84
N GLY A 205 -6.11 20.51 5.12
CA GLY A 205 -7.28 20.61 5.98
C GLY A 205 -8.50 21.15 5.25
N ILE A 206 -8.64 20.83 3.98
CA ILE A 206 -9.83 21.18 3.19
C ILE A 206 -10.65 19.94 2.85
N THR A 207 -11.96 20.12 2.80
CA THR A 207 -12.91 19.21 2.18
C THR A 207 -13.40 19.87 0.91
N GLY A 208 -13.43 19.15 -0.21
CA GLY A 208 -13.83 19.73 -1.48
C GLY A 208 -14.37 18.70 -2.46
N GLN A 209 -14.96 19.21 -3.52
CA GLN A 209 -15.51 18.41 -4.61
C GLN A 209 -15.13 19.01 -5.97
N SER A 210 -15.03 18.14 -6.97
CA SER A 210 -14.80 18.57 -8.35
C SER A 210 -16.01 19.31 -8.89
N VAL A 211 -15.81 20.47 -9.47
CA VAL A 211 -16.86 21.25 -10.13
C VAL A 211 -16.42 21.67 -11.53
N GLN A 212 -17.35 21.69 -12.45
CA GLN A 212 -17.09 22.14 -13.82
C GLN A 212 -16.90 23.67 -13.82
N LEU A 213 -15.85 24.14 -14.47
CA LEU A 213 -15.58 25.56 -14.63
C LEU A 213 -16.47 26.20 -15.71
N PRO A 214 -16.96 27.42 -15.51
CA PRO A 214 -17.51 28.24 -16.60
C PRO A 214 -16.47 28.44 -17.69
N GLU A 215 -16.90 28.61 -18.93
CA GLU A 215 -15.99 28.84 -20.08
C GLU A 215 -15.02 30.01 -19.86
N SER A 216 -15.45 31.04 -19.13
CA SER A 216 -14.63 32.22 -18.80
C SER A 216 -13.44 31.92 -17.87
N LEU A 217 -13.46 30.79 -17.16
CA LEU A 217 -12.39 30.34 -16.27
C LEU A 217 -11.68 29.07 -16.75
N ALA A 218 -12.23 28.42 -17.78
CA ALA A 218 -11.61 27.27 -18.42
C ALA A 218 -10.39 27.73 -19.24
N SER A 219 -9.31 26.97 -19.22
CA SER A 219 -8.09 27.27 -19.97
C SER A 219 -7.38 25.98 -20.38
N GLY A 220 -7.21 25.76 -21.67
CA GLY A 220 -6.64 24.51 -22.21
C GLY A 220 -7.47 23.31 -21.80
N ASP A 221 -6.81 22.26 -21.32
CA ASP A 221 -7.46 21.02 -20.86
C ASP A 221 -8.11 21.13 -19.49
N ARG A 222 -8.04 22.30 -18.83
CA ARG A 222 -8.62 22.51 -17.50
C ARG A 222 -10.08 22.90 -17.63
N THR A 223 -10.96 21.92 -17.44
CA THR A 223 -12.43 22.07 -17.48
C THR A 223 -13.06 21.95 -16.08
N TYR A 224 -12.31 21.49 -15.08
CA TYR A 224 -12.75 21.33 -13.70
C TYR A 224 -11.83 22.07 -12.73
N ALA A 225 -12.34 22.32 -11.52
CA ALA A 225 -11.61 22.84 -10.37
C ALA A 225 -12.07 22.14 -9.09
N LEU A 226 -11.29 22.27 -8.03
CA LEU A 226 -11.67 21.79 -6.69
C LEU A 226 -12.38 22.91 -5.93
N LEU A 227 -13.71 22.79 -5.74
CA LEU A 227 -14.48 23.67 -4.87
C LEU A 227 -14.23 23.33 -3.41
N VAL A 228 -13.82 24.29 -2.60
CA VAL A 228 -13.66 24.16 -1.15
C VAL A 228 -15.05 24.14 -0.50
N ALA A 229 -15.44 23.00 0.05
CA ALA A 229 -16.71 22.79 0.77
C ALA A 229 -16.55 22.90 2.29
N GLY A 230 -15.32 22.81 2.80
CA GLY A 230 -15.01 22.95 4.23
C GLY A 230 -13.53 23.20 4.47
N VAL A 231 -13.23 23.89 5.56
CA VAL A 231 -11.86 24.15 6.06
C VAL A 231 -11.82 23.72 7.51
N SER A 232 -10.84 22.89 7.86
CA SER A 232 -10.64 22.40 9.23
C SER A 232 -10.00 23.46 10.09
N ALA A 233 -10.41 23.57 11.35
CA ALA A 233 -9.79 24.47 12.31
C ALA A 233 -8.31 24.10 12.56
N ALA A 234 -7.48 25.10 12.82
CA ALA A 234 -6.03 24.98 13.03
C ALA A 234 -5.30 24.26 11.89
N SER A 235 -5.83 24.34 10.67
CA SER A 235 -5.23 23.72 9.49
C SER A 235 -4.36 24.70 8.71
N PRO A 236 -3.44 24.18 7.85
CA PRO A 236 -2.70 25.01 6.91
C PRO A 236 -3.56 25.88 6.01
N ALA A 237 -4.72 25.37 5.57
CA ALA A 237 -5.64 26.13 4.74
C ALA A 237 -6.28 27.30 5.48
N GLU A 238 -6.69 27.09 6.74
CA GLU A 238 -7.20 28.18 7.58
C GLU A 238 -6.12 29.24 7.84
N ALA A 239 -4.90 28.80 8.18
CA ALA A 239 -3.76 29.71 8.41
C ALA A 239 -3.38 30.50 7.15
N ALA A 240 -3.53 29.92 5.96
CA ALA A 240 -3.32 30.58 4.69
C ALA A 240 -4.50 31.46 4.23
N GLY A 241 -5.63 31.43 4.94
CA GLY A 241 -6.81 32.21 4.62
C GLY A 241 -7.65 31.63 3.46
N VAL A 242 -7.61 30.33 3.24
CA VAL A 242 -8.53 29.64 2.31
C VAL A 242 -9.93 29.65 2.91
N LEU A 243 -10.94 29.93 2.11
CA LEU A 243 -12.33 30.04 2.54
C LEU A 243 -13.23 29.01 1.83
N ILE A 244 -14.32 28.65 2.47
CA ILE A 244 -15.39 27.88 1.83
C ILE A 244 -15.93 28.70 0.64
N GLY A 245 -16.07 28.01 -0.51
CA GLY A 245 -16.46 28.62 -1.77
C GLY A 245 -15.31 29.02 -2.67
N ASP A 246 -14.05 28.92 -2.23
CA ASP A 246 -12.90 29.08 -3.12
C ASP A 246 -12.86 27.95 -4.17
N LEU A 247 -12.51 28.30 -5.40
CA LEU A 247 -12.19 27.34 -6.45
C LEU A 247 -10.67 27.21 -6.55
N ILE A 248 -10.12 26.08 -6.17
CA ILE A 248 -8.69 25.82 -6.31
C ILE A 248 -8.42 25.35 -7.74
N LEU A 249 -7.55 26.07 -8.42
CA LEU A 249 -7.19 25.82 -9.82
C LEU A 249 -5.85 25.12 -9.98
N ALA A 250 -4.86 25.45 -9.13
CA ALA A 250 -3.53 24.89 -9.19
C ALA A 250 -2.80 25.03 -7.83
N PHE A 251 -1.84 24.15 -7.59
CA PHE A 251 -0.87 24.26 -6.50
C PHE A 251 0.54 24.01 -7.06
N ASP A 252 1.48 24.93 -6.71
CA ASP A 252 2.86 24.87 -7.19
C ASP A 252 2.97 24.66 -8.72
N GLY A 253 2.18 25.47 -9.47
CA GLY A 253 2.10 25.42 -10.92
C GLY A 253 1.40 24.19 -11.54
N ARG A 254 0.98 23.21 -10.73
CA ARG A 254 0.28 22.01 -11.21
C ARG A 254 -1.23 22.16 -11.08
N PRO A 255 -2.01 21.82 -12.11
CA PRO A 255 -3.45 21.95 -12.09
C PRO A 255 -4.10 21.00 -11.08
N ILE A 256 -5.18 21.45 -10.44
CA ILE A 256 -6.03 20.68 -9.54
C ILE A 256 -7.45 20.72 -10.08
N GLN A 257 -7.98 19.57 -10.47
CA GLN A 257 -9.34 19.41 -10.98
C GLN A 257 -10.21 18.56 -10.04
N SER A 258 -9.58 17.87 -9.07
CA SER A 258 -10.26 16.96 -8.15
C SER A 258 -9.57 16.91 -6.78
N PRO A 259 -10.27 16.42 -5.72
CA PRO A 259 -9.63 16.16 -4.43
C PRO A 259 -8.43 15.22 -4.53
N VAL A 260 -8.47 14.33 -5.51
CA VAL A 260 -7.44 13.33 -5.78
C VAL A 260 -6.15 13.99 -6.25
N ASP A 261 -6.23 14.94 -7.19
CA ASP A 261 -5.05 15.66 -7.69
C ASP A 261 -4.34 16.40 -6.56
N LEU A 262 -5.14 17.04 -5.67
CA LEU A 262 -4.59 17.70 -4.50
C LEU A 262 -3.85 16.71 -3.59
N LEU A 263 -4.46 15.57 -3.26
CA LEU A 263 -3.84 14.56 -2.41
C LEU A 263 -2.53 14.03 -3.01
N GLU A 264 -2.44 13.89 -4.32
CA GLU A 264 -1.22 13.48 -5.01
C GLU A 264 -0.12 14.54 -4.91
N LEU A 265 -0.50 15.81 -5.08
CA LEU A 265 0.44 16.92 -4.98
C LEU A 265 0.96 17.16 -3.56
N LEU A 266 0.25 16.71 -2.54
CA LEU A 266 0.64 16.85 -1.15
C LEU A 266 1.54 15.71 -0.63
N GLN A 267 1.82 14.69 -1.42
CA GLN A 267 2.66 13.55 -1.01
C GLN A 267 4.16 13.83 -1.10
N GLY A 268 4.93 13.06 -0.33
CA GLY A 268 6.41 13.09 -0.36
C GLY A 268 7.03 14.26 0.40
N ASP A 269 8.15 14.78 -0.11
CA ASP A 269 8.98 15.82 0.54
C ASP A 269 8.36 17.22 0.62
N ARG A 270 7.05 17.33 0.39
CA ARG A 270 6.38 18.63 0.36
C ARG A 270 5.93 19.12 1.73
N VAL A 271 5.85 18.25 2.74
CA VAL A 271 5.51 18.66 4.11
C VAL A 271 6.53 19.66 4.64
N GLY A 272 6.04 20.78 5.14
CA GLY A 272 6.86 21.90 5.59
C GLY A 272 7.28 22.88 4.49
N ARG A 273 7.01 22.58 3.20
CA ARG A 273 7.28 23.52 2.10
C ARG A 273 6.10 24.46 1.87
N SER A 274 6.40 25.72 1.63
CA SER A 274 5.42 26.70 1.21
C SER A 274 5.46 26.85 -0.31
N ALA A 275 4.27 26.91 -0.94
CA ALA A 275 4.14 27.05 -2.37
C ALA A 275 2.86 27.85 -2.73
N PRO A 276 2.77 28.42 -3.93
CA PRO A 276 1.62 29.18 -4.37
C PRO A 276 0.41 28.27 -4.64
N LEU A 277 -0.74 28.65 -4.08
CA LEU A 277 -2.05 28.10 -4.35
C LEU A 277 -2.85 29.10 -5.17
N HIS A 278 -3.16 28.76 -6.39
CA HIS A 278 -3.98 29.60 -7.28
C HIS A 278 -5.45 29.28 -7.08
N ILE A 279 -6.23 30.26 -6.70
CA ILE A 279 -7.66 30.14 -6.44
C ILE A 279 -8.47 31.18 -7.23
N VAL A 280 -9.78 30.94 -7.33
CA VAL A 280 -10.76 31.97 -7.72
C VAL A 280 -11.71 32.17 -6.53
N ARG A 281 -11.82 33.42 -6.09
CA ARG A 281 -12.71 33.84 -5.00
C ARG A 281 -13.62 34.97 -5.48
N GLY A 282 -14.94 34.75 -5.42
CA GLY A 282 -15.92 35.75 -5.91
C GLY A 282 -15.71 36.12 -7.40
N GLY A 283 -15.28 35.20 -8.23
CA GLY A 283 -14.98 35.40 -9.64
C GLY A 283 -13.61 36.02 -9.94
N ALA A 284 -12.86 36.46 -8.92
CA ALA A 284 -11.53 37.05 -9.10
C ALA A 284 -10.40 36.05 -8.82
N PRO A 285 -9.40 35.95 -9.71
CA PRO A 285 -8.23 35.10 -9.47
C PRO A 285 -7.38 35.67 -8.34
N ARG A 286 -6.84 34.79 -7.50
CA ARG A 286 -5.93 35.12 -6.39
C ARG A 286 -4.84 34.07 -6.28
N GLU A 287 -3.73 34.49 -5.74
CA GLU A 287 -2.64 33.60 -5.32
C GLU A 287 -2.44 33.70 -3.80
N ILE A 288 -2.37 32.57 -3.15
CA ILE A 288 -2.18 32.47 -1.69
C ILE A 288 -0.96 31.58 -1.45
N ALA A 289 -0.03 32.03 -0.65
CA ALA A 289 1.06 31.17 -0.18
C ALA A 289 0.53 30.21 0.88
N ILE A 290 0.67 28.91 0.66
CA ILE A 290 0.23 27.89 1.63
C ILE A 290 1.38 26.93 1.95
N THR A 291 1.59 26.69 3.24
CA THR A 291 2.57 25.71 3.71
C THR A 291 1.89 24.34 3.85
N VAL A 292 2.49 23.31 3.24
CA VAL A 292 1.98 21.96 3.39
C VAL A 292 2.20 21.49 4.82
N GLY A 293 1.14 21.29 5.57
CA GLY A 293 1.22 20.71 6.91
C GLY A 293 1.34 19.20 6.88
N GLU A 294 1.69 18.60 8.00
CA GLU A 294 1.59 17.17 8.21
C GLU A 294 0.19 16.82 8.73
N ARG A 295 -0.44 15.80 8.16
CA ARG A 295 -1.76 15.36 8.60
C ARG A 295 -1.68 14.87 10.04
N PRO A 296 -2.49 15.44 10.98
CA PRO A 296 -2.51 14.95 12.35
C PRO A 296 -2.91 13.47 12.39
N VAL A 297 -2.15 12.66 13.11
CA VAL A 297 -2.54 11.30 13.49
C VAL A 297 -3.66 11.46 14.53
N ARG A 298 -4.86 11.01 14.20
CA ARG A 298 -6.01 10.99 15.12
C ARG A 298 -6.16 9.65 15.78
#